data_ef336f3847778ada2bc8f352895aea9d
#
_entry.id   ef336f3847778ada2bc8f352895aea9d
#
_cell.length_a   1.000
_cell.length_b   1.000
_cell.length_c   1.000
_cell.angle_alpha   90.00
_cell.angle_beta   90.00
_cell.angle_gamma   90.00
#
_symmetry.space_group_name_H-M   'P 1'
#
loop_
_entity.id
_entity.type
_entity.pdbx_description
1 polymer ?
#
loop_
_entity_poly.entity_id
_entity_poly.type
_entity_poly.pdbx_seq_one_letter_code
_entity_poly.pdbx_strand_id
1 'polypeptide(L)'
;EELRNDLEKIKELRPNHISIYSLIWEEGTYFWKQRKEGKLSEISEDLEAEMFEEIITTLTNEGYIHYEISSFCKPGFESIHNSKYWDNKEFIGVGSGASSYFEGKRYSNKKKIYKYYEDIKMGIRPIDIETIEEIDETEKVKLSKMLGLRRVDKGIIYDKNDEAINKLISKQLLVLENDRVRLTYKGVFLANDVFVEFI
;
A
#
# COMPACT_ATOMS: atom_id res chain seq x y z
N GLU A 1 -19.21 -12.03 11.59
CA GLU A 1 -19.62 -11.55 12.94
C GLU A 1 -18.50 -10.75 13.60
N GLU A 2 -17.27 -11.28 13.68
CA GLU A 2 -16.10 -10.60 14.29
C GLU A 2 -15.85 -9.23 13.66
N LEU A 3 -15.81 -9.12 12.32
CA LEU A 3 -15.65 -7.86 11.63
C LEU A 3 -16.69 -6.81 12.05
N ARG A 4 -17.96 -7.22 12.16
CA ARG A 4 -19.03 -6.30 12.55
C ARG A 4 -18.87 -5.81 13.98
N ASN A 5 -18.43 -6.68 14.88
CA ASN A 5 -18.12 -6.27 16.25
C ASN A 5 -16.96 -5.26 16.29
N ASP A 6 -15.95 -5.44 15.43
CA ASP A 6 -14.83 -4.50 15.34
C ASP A 6 -15.25 -3.16 14.72
N LEU A 7 -16.12 -3.18 13.71
CA LEU A 7 -16.70 -1.97 13.13
C LEU A 7 -17.55 -1.19 14.15
N GLU A 8 -18.34 -1.87 14.98
CA GLU A 8 -19.08 -1.21 16.06
C GLU A 8 -18.13 -0.56 17.09
N LYS A 9 -17.05 -1.25 17.48
CA LYS A 9 -16.03 -0.64 18.35
C LYS A 9 -15.36 0.59 17.72
N ILE A 10 -15.10 0.56 16.43
CA ILE A 10 -14.56 1.72 15.70
C ILE A 10 -15.53 2.90 15.77
N LYS A 11 -16.85 2.65 15.63
CA LYS A 11 -17.88 3.70 15.78
C LYS A 11 -17.89 4.30 17.18
N GLU A 12 -17.69 3.48 18.21
CA GLU A 12 -17.61 3.93 19.61
C GLU A 12 -16.34 4.74 19.88
N LEU A 13 -15.18 4.23 19.46
CA LEU A 13 -13.86 4.82 19.71
C LEU A 13 -13.59 6.07 18.87
N ARG A 14 -14.17 6.14 17.67
CA ARG A 14 -14.03 7.25 16.72
C ARG A 14 -12.59 7.69 16.47
N PRO A 15 -11.65 6.79 16.18
CA PRO A 15 -10.26 7.15 15.92
C PRO A 15 -10.17 8.15 14.74
N ASN A 16 -9.08 8.92 14.68
CA ASN A 16 -8.90 9.87 13.59
C ASN A 16 -8.43 9.20 12.30
N HIS A 17 -7.75 8.07 12.41
CA HIS A 17 -7.20 7.31 11.29
C HIS A 17 -7.30 5.81 11.58
N ILE A 18 -7.59 5.03 10.53
CA ILE A 18 -7.76 3.57 10.59
C ILE A 18 -7.05 2.96 9.40
N SER A 19 -6.24 1.94 9.63
CA SER A 19 -5.69 1.08 8.57
C SER A 19 -6.23 -0.32 8.75
N ILE A 20 -6.73 -0.92 7.67
CA ILE A 20 -7.34 -2.25 7.65
C ILE A 20 -6.69 -3.05 6.54
N TYR A 21 -6.23 -4.25 6.87
CA TYR A 21 -5.51 -5.13 5.97
C TYR A 21 -6.11 -6.52 5.96
N SER A 22 -6.10 -7.16 4.82
CA SER A 22 -6.27 -8.61 4.74
C SER A 22 -5.04 -9.31 5.29
N LEU A 23 -5.23 -10.51 5.84
CA LEU A 23 -4.13 -11.31 6.35
C LEU A 23 -3.25 -11.81 5.20
N ILE A 24 -1.98 -11.40 5.20
CA ILE A 24 -0.97 -11.92 4.28
C ILE A 24 -0.32 -13.15 4.91
N TRP A 25 -0.32 -14.26 4.18
CA TRP A 25 0.29 -15.53 4.59
C TRP A 25 1.80 -15.52 4.32
N GLU A 26 2.55 -14.80 5.12
CA GLU A 26 4.00 -14.64 4.97
C GLU A 26 4.74 -15.94 5.24
N GLU A 27 5.57 -16.39 4.28
CA GLU A 27 6.36 -17.62 4.42
C GLU A 27 7.30 -17.55 5.63
N GLY A 28 7.41 -18.67 6.35
CA GLY A 28 8.23 -18.77 7.57
C GLY A 28 7.54 -18.29 8.85
N THR A 29 6.33 -17.71 8.77
CA THR A 29 5.55 -17.33 9.96
C THR A 29 4.79 -18.51 10.57
N TYR A 30 4.35 -18.33 11.82
CA TYR A 30 3.52 -19.33 12.49
C TYR A 30 2.19 -19.59 11.76
N PHE A 31 1.50 -18.55 11.30
CA PHE A 31 0.23 -18.70 10.58
C PHE A 31 0.41 -19.39 9.23
N TRP A 32 1.45 -19.06 8.47
CA TRP A 32 1.79 -19.77 7.23
C TRP A 32 2.02 -21.27 7.48
N LYS A 33 2.73 -21.63 8.55
CA LYS A 33 2.93 -23.02 8.94
C LYS A 33 1.61 -23.72 9.27
N GLN A 34 0.73 -23.08 10.04
CA GLN A 34 -0.59 -23.63 10.40
C GLN A 34 -1.47 -23.85 9.15
N ARG A 35 -1.42 -22.91 8.17
CA ARG A 35 -2.08 -23.09 6.89
C ARG A 35 -1.53 -24.28 6.12
N LYS A 36 -0.21 -24.40 6.03
CA LYS A 36 0.46 -25.53 5.34
C LYS A 36 0.15 -26.89 5.97
N GLU A 37 -0.07 -26.91 7.28
CA GLU A 37 -0.49 -28.11 8.04
C GLU A 37 -2.02 -28.35 7.98
N GLY A 38 -2.78 -27.55 7.25
CA GLY A 38 -4.24 -27.67 7.11
C GLY A 38 -5.04 -27.32 8.37
N LYS A 39 -4.42 -26.65 9.35
CA LYS A 39 -5.06 -26.21 10.60
C LYS A 39 -5.75 -24.87 10.48
N LEU A 40 -5.33 -24.04 9.54
CA LEU A 40 -5.96 -22.79 9.17
C LEU A 40 -6.20 -22.78 7.67
N SER A 41 -7.29 -22.14 7.25
CA SER A 41 -7.65 -21.95 5.84
C SER A 41 -7.76 -20.46 5.52
N GLU A 42 -7.50 -20.11 4.28
CA GLU A 42 -7.88 -18.79 3.75
C GLU A 42 -9.40 -18.69 3.68
N ILE A 43 -9.89 -17.48 3.85
CA ILE A 43 -11.25 -17.14 3.45
C ILE A 43 -11.35 -17.09 1.94
N SER A 44 -12.55 -17.28 1.37
CA SER A 44 -12.73 -17.14 -0.06
C SER A 44 -12.54 -15.70 -0.51
N GLU A 45 -12.08 -15.50 -1.75
CA GLU A 45 -11.96 -14.17 -2.36
C GLU A 45 -13.29 -13.40 -2.34
N ASP A 46 -14.42 -14.09 -2.57
CA ASP A 46 -15.75 -13.49 -2.52
C ASP A 46 -16.06 -12.96 -1.11
N LEU A 47 -15.78 -13.75 -0.06
CA LEU A 47 -15.99 -13.30 1.33
C LEU A 47 -15.07 -12.16 1.70
N GLU A 48 -13.82 -12.18 1.24
CA GLU A 48 -12.87 -11.09 1.45
C GLU A 48 -13.38 -9.80 0.80
N ALA A 49 -13.88 -9.89 -0.43
CA ALA A 49 -14.50 -8.77 -1.13
C ALA A 49 -15.74 -8.23 -0.41
N GLU A 50 -16.65 -9.12 0.03
CA GLU A 50 -17.83 -8.73 0.82
C GLU A 50 -17.45 -8.02 2.13
N MET A 51 -16.44 -8.54 2.84
CA MET A 51 -15.92 -7.90 4.08
C MET A 51 -15.35 -6.52 3.79
N PHE A 52 -14.59 -6.37 2.70
CA PHE A 52 -14.00 -5.09 2.33
C PHE A 52 -15.06 -4.08 1.90
N GLU A 53 -16.09 -4.52 1.17
CA GLU A 53 -17.25 -3.68 0.82
C GLU A 53 -18.00 -3.20 2.07
N GLU A 54 -18.23 -4.08 3.05
CA GLU A 54 -18.85 -3.73 4.33
C GLU A 54 -18.02 -2.69 5.09
N ILE A 55 -16.68 -2.84 5.10
CA ILE A 55 -15.75 -1.88 5.70
C ILE A 55 -15.87 -0.50 5.03
N ILE A 56 -15.75 -0.44 3.70
CA ILE A 56 -15.83 0.82 2.96
C ILE A 56 -17.15 1.52 3.23
N THR A 57 -18.24 0.78 3.09
CA THR A 57 -19.59 1.33 3.28
C THR A 57 -19.80 1.84 4.70
N THR A 58 -19.43 1.05 5.69
CA THR A 58 -19.60 1.42 7.10
C THR A 58 -18.77 2.67 7.46
N LEU A 59 -17.48 2.67 7.12
CA LEU A 59 -16.60 3.77 7.50
C LEU A 59 -16.92 5.06 6.75
N THR A 60 -17.28 4.98 5.47
CA THR A 60 -17.68 6.19 4.72
C THR A 60 -19.00 6.77 5.22
N ASN A 61 -19.96 5.96 5.63
CA ASN A 61 -21.20 6.40 6.29
C ASN A 61 -20.94 7.07 7.65
N GLU A 62 -19.88 6.67 8.35
CA GLU A 62 -19.43 7.32 9.59
C GLU A 62 -18.59 8.59 9.37
N GLY A 63 -18.44 9.03 8.11
CA GLY A 63 -17.74 10.26 7.74
C GLY A 63 -16.24 10.13 7.59
N TYR A 64 -15.71 8.89 7.50
CA TYR A 64 -14.32 8.67 7.13
C TYR A 64 -14.14 8.78 5.61
N ILE A 65 -13.00 9.32 5.21
CA ILE A 65 -12.55 9.35 3.82
C ILE A 65 -11.72 8.10 3.58
N HIS A 66 -12.10 7.28 2.60
CA HIS A 66 -11.25 6.22 2.06
C HIS A 66 -10.22 6.88 1.14
N TYR A 67 -9.02 7.21 1.66
CA TYR A 67 -8.07 8.04 0.93
C TYR A 67 -6.96 7.26 0.22
N GLU A 68 -6.70 6.03 0.67
CA GLU A 68 -5.80 5.09 0.00
C GLU A 68 -6.29 3.65 0.23
N ILE A 69 -5.75 2.67 -0.49
CA ILE A 69 -6.28 1.29 -0.57
C ILE A 69 -6.68 0.70 0.78
N SER A 70 -5.84 0.84 1.78
CA SER A 70 -6.01 0.15 3.08
C SER A 70 -6.34 1.11 4.22
N SER A 71 -6.51 2.40 3.97
CA SER A 71 -6.63 3.37 5.06
C SER A 71 -7.76 4.38 4.87
N PHE A 72 -8.39 4.66 6.00
CA PHE A 72 -9.49 5.58 6.17
C PHE A 72 -9.13 6.64 7.21
N CYS A 73 -9.60 7.86 7.05
CA CYS A 73 -9.35 8.91 8.01
C CYS A 73 -10.48 9.93 8.08
N LYS A 74 -10.56 10.67 9.18
CA LYS A 74 -11.33 11.90 9.21
C LYS A 74 -10.66 12.96 8.33
N PRO A 75 -11.39 13.94 7.79
CA PRO A 75 -10.80 15.01 7.00
C PRO A 75 -9.60 15.66 7.68
N GLY A 76 -8.45 15.73 7.00
CA GLY A 76 -7.21 16.30 7.50
C GLY A 76 -6.35 15.40 8.40
N PHE A 77 -6.71 14.10 8.51
CA PHE A 77 -5.95 13.11 9.29
C PHE A 77 -5.33 12.03 8.43
N GLU A 78 -5.10 12.30 7.14
CA GLU A 78 -4.35 11.41 6.25
C GLU A 78 -2.93 11.19 6.79
N SER A 79 -2.42 9.97 6.72
CA SER A 79 -1.05 9.68 7.12
C SER A 79 -0.06 10.40 6.22
N ILE A 80 0.60 11.44 6.77
CA ILE A 80 1.63 12.21 6.06
C ILE A 80 2.79 11.28 5.67
N HIS A 81 3.14 10.34 6.56
CA HIS A 81 4.22 9.40 6.33
C HIS A 81 3.91 8.47 5.14
N ASN A 82 2.75 7.80 5.15
CA ASN A 82 2.36 6.89 4.09
C ASN A 82 2.16 7.63 2.76
N SER A 83 1.60 8.83 2.80
CA SER A 83 1.41 9.66 1.61
C SER A 83 2.72 9.96 0.88
N LYS A 84 3.86 10.06 1.59
CA LYS A 84 5.18 10.23 0.96
C LYS A 84 5.58 9.03 0.11
N TYR A 85 5.24 7.81 0.56
CA TYR A 85 5.48 6.60 -0.23
C TYR A 85 4.62 6.59 -1.50
N TRP A 86 3.34 6.93 -1.37
CA TRP A 86 2.41 6.98 -2.50
C TRP A 86 2.75 8.12 -3.49
N ASP A 87 3.37 9.19 -3.03
CA ASP A 87 3.91 10.27 -3.86
C ASP A 87 5.30 9.92 -4.45
N ASN A 88 5.81 8.72 -4.26
CA ASN A 88 7.15 8.26 -4.66
C ASN A 88 8.27 9.21 -4.20
N LYS A 89 8.15 9.79 -3.00
CA LYS A 89 9.14 10.69 -2.42
C LYS A 89 10.26 9.91 -1.76
N GLU A 90 11.43 10.53 -1.75
CA GLU A 90 12.59 9.98 -1.06
C GLU A 90 12.39 9.87 0.45
N PHE A 91 12.96 8.81 1.02
CA PHE A 91 12.96 8.56 2.46
C PHE A 91 14.18 7.74 2.87
N ILE A 92 14.58 7.89 4.13
CA ILE A 92 15.68 7.13 4.74
C ILE A 92 15.11 6.25 5.85
N GLY A 93 15.34 4.96 5.73
CA GLY A 93 15.01 3.97 6.76
C GLY A 93 16.06 3.93 7.86
N VAL A 94 15.62 3.96 9.10
CA VAL A 94 16.47 3.87 10.29
C VAL A 94 16.19 2.59 11.04
N GLY A 95 17.24 1.86 11.38
CA GLY A 95 17.14 0.57 12.06
C GLY A 95 17.59 -0.60 11.19
N SER A 96 17.80 -1.75 11.85
CA SER A 96 18.17 -3.02 11.20
C SER A 96 17.09 -3.47 10.23
N GLY A 97 17.44 -3.75 8.98
CA GLY A 97 16.54 -4.20 7.93
C GLY A 97 15.63 -3.12 7.37
N ALA A 98 15.71 -1.86 7.81
CA ALA A 98 14.91 -0.78 7.29
C ALA A 98 15.29 -0.44 5.85
N SER A 99 14.28 -0.24 4.99
CA SER A 99 14.48 0.13 3.59
C SER A 99 14.52 1.64 3.41
N SER A 100 15.23 2.08 2.38
CA SER A 100 15.36 3.48 1.96
C SER A 100 15.09 3.63 0.48
N TYR A 101 14.62 4.81 0.08
CA TYR A 101 14.65 5.30 -1.30
C TYR A 101 15.26 6.69 -1.27
N PHE A 102 16.48 6.83 -1.76
CA PHE A 102 17.23 8.07 -1.66
C PHE A 102 18.25 8.19 -2.81
N GLU A 103 18.36 9.38 -3.39
CA GLU A 103 19.26 9.67 -4.53
C GLU A 103 19.10 8.69 -5.70
N GLY A 104 17.84 8.37 -6.04
CA GLY A 104 17.53 7.45 -7.14
C GLY A 104 17.87 5.99 -6.86
N LYS A 105 18.14 5.61 -5.61
CA LYS A 105 18.47 4.23 -5.22
C LYS A 105 17.52 3.71 -4.16
N ARG A 106 17.14 2.45 -4.29
CA ARG A 106 16.52 1.68 -3.22
C ARG A 106 17.57 0.80 -2.58
N TYR A 107 17.53 0.70 -1.26
CA TYR A 107 18.42 -0.17 -0.51
C TYR A 107 17.85 -0.46 0.87
N SER A 108 18.34 -1.51 1.52
CA SER A 108 17.98 -1.83 2.90
C SER A 108 19.20 -1.82 3.79
N ASN A 109 19.02 -1.53 5.06
CA ASN A 109 20.03 -1.72 6.06
C ASN A 109 20.23 -3.22 6.35
N LYS A 110 21.40 -3.60 6.86
CA LYS A 110 21.70 -4.98 7.25
C LYS A 110 20.65 -5.53 8.20
N LYS A 111 20.06 -6.68 7.84
CA LYS A 111 18.98 -7.33 8.63
C LYS A 111 19.49 -7.89 9.96
N LYS A 112 20.74 -8.39 10.00
CA LYS A 112 21.32 -8.93 11.23
C LYS A 112 21.72 -7.80 12.17
N ILE A 113 21.03 -7.69 13.31
CA ILE A 113 21.16 -6.58 14.24
C ILE A 113 22.61 -6.36 14.72
N TYR A 114 23.38 -7.43 14.95
CA TYR A 114 24.77 -7.30 15.38
C TYR A 114 25.65 -6.67 14.29
N LYS A 115 25.45 -7.02 13.00
CA LYS A 115 26.15 -6.41 11.87
C LYS A 115 25.80 -4.95 11.69
N TYR A 116 24.51 -4.62 11.90
CA TYR A 116 24.02 -3.24 11.90
C TYR A 116 24.75 -2.42 12.98
N TYR A 117 24.84 -2.93 14.21
CA TYR A 117 25.54 -2.25 15.31
C TYR A 117 27.04 -2.13 15.09
N GLU A 118 27.70 -3.13 14.52
CA GLU A 118 29.13 -3.06 14.19
C GLU A 118 29.43 -1.90 13.25
N ASP A 119 28.66 -1.75 12.16
CA ASP A 119 28.82 -0.66 11.22
C ASP A 119 28.59 0.71 11.89
N ILE A 120 27.51 0.84 12.66
CA ILE A 120 27.20 2.09 13.39
C ILE A 120 28.35 2.46 14.35
N LYS A 121 28.91 1.51 15.09
CA LYS A 121 30.06 1.75 15.99
C LYS A 121 31.32 2.20 15.25
N MET A 122 31.48 1.75 14.00
CA MET A 122 32.58 2.16 13.14
C MET A 122 32.31 3.48 12.38
N GLY A 123 31.15 4.10 12.57
CA GLY A 123 30.75 5.30 11.84
C GLY A 123 30.41 5.04 10.36
N ILE A 124 30.11 3.78 10.00
CA ILE A 124 29.77 3.37 8.63
C ILE A 124 28.25 3.28 8.51
N ARG A 125 27.69 3.69 7.36
CA ARG A 125 26.29 3.44 7.05
C ARG A 125 26.05 1.93 6.94
N PRO A 126 25.08 1.37 7.68
CA PRO A 126 24.88 -0.08 7.75
C PRO A 126 24.08 -0.63 6.57
N ILE A 127 24.39 -0.17 5.35
CA ILE A 127 23.71 -0.55 4.12
C ILE A 127 24.10 -1.97 3.73
N ASP A 128 23.11 -2.78 3.39
CA ASP A 128 23.32 -4.07 2.74
C ASP A 128 23.50 -3.83 1.24
N ILE A 129 24.75 -3.86 0.80
CA ILE A 129 25.14 -3.52 -0.58
C ILE A 129 24.49 -4.45 -1.63
N GLU A 130 24.12 -5.68 -1.25
CA GLU A 130 23.45 -6.63 -2.13
C GLU A 130 22.00 -6.23 -2.43
N THR A 131 21.46 -5.29 -1.66
CA THR A 131 20.07 -4.78 -1.82
C THR A 131 20.00 -3.48 -2.59
N ILE A 132 21.13 -2.93 -3.05
CA ILE A 132 21.16 -1.65 -3.77
C ILE A 132 20.60 -1.87 -5.18
N GLU A 133 19.53 -1.15 -5.47
CA GLU A 133 18.86 -1.09 -6.76
C GLU A 133 18.86 0.36 -7.26
N GLU A 134 19.38 0.60 -8.46
CA GLU A 134 19.33 1.91 -9.10
C GLU A 134 18.01 2.05 -9.87
N ILE A 135 17.27 3.12 -9.60
CA ILE A 135 15.98 3.41 -10.21
C ILE A 135 16.21 4.44 -11.32
N ASP A 136 16.10 4.03 -12.56
CA ASP A 136 16.19 4.94 -13.69
C ASP A 136 14.91 5.80 -13.85
N GLU A 137 14.96 6.83 -14.70
CA GLU A 137 13.82 7.74 -14.90
C GLU A 137 12.59 7.03 -15.47
N THR A 138 12.76 5.97 -16.27
CA THR A 138 11.64 5.21 -16.84
C THR A 138 10.95 4.42 -15.73
N GLU A 139 11.72 3.74 -14.91
CA GLU A 139 11.21 2.98 -13.76
C GLU A 139 10.57 3.91 -12.73
N LYS A 140 11.19 5.05 -12.45
CA LYS A 140 10.63 6.08 -11.57
C LYS A 140 9.26 6.56 -12.03
N VAL A 141 9.05 6.77 -13.34
CA VAL A 141 7.74 7.13 -13.89
C VAL A 141 6.72 6.01 -13.68
N LYS A 142 7.08 4.76 -13.98
CA LYS A 142 6.21 3.60 -13.76
C LYS A 142 5.82 3.46 -12.29
N LEU A 143 6.79 3.51 -11.39
CA LEU A 143 6.57 3.47 -9.94
C LEU A 143 5.68 4.61 -9.46
N SER A 144 5.88 5.83 -9.96
CA SER A 144 5.05 6.98 -9.60
C SER A 144 3.58 6.78 -10.01
N LYS A 145 3.31 6.14 -11.15
CA LYS A 145 1.94 5.79 -11.57
C LYS A 145 1.34 4.72 -10.65
N MET A 146 2.06 3.62 -10.46
CA MET A 146 1.62 2.51 -9.61
C MET A 146 1.34 2.98 -8.17
N LEU A 147 2.28 3.70 -7.56
CA LEU A 147 2.15 4.18 -6.19
C LEU A 147 1.08 5.27 -6.07
N GLY A 148 1.01 6.20 -7.03
CA GLY A 148 0.04 7.28 -7.02
C GLY A 148 -1.41 6.79 -7.17
N LEU A 149 -1.65 5.71 -7.90
CA LEU A 149 -2.97 5.08 -8.01
C LEU A 149 -3.43 4.40 -6.72
N ARG A 150 -2.54 4.15 -5.76
CA ARG A 150 -2.94 3.71 -4.41
C ARG A 150 -3.70 4.80 -3.65
N ARG A 151 -3.56 6.05 -4.04
CA ARG A 151 -4.35 7.19 -3.53
C ARG A 151 -5.71 7.22 -4.24
N VAL A 152 -6.71 6.53 -3.66
CA VAL A 152 -8.07 6.42 -4.24
C VAL A 152 -8.83 7.75 -4.24
N ASP A 153 -8.42 8.68 -3.37
CA ASP A 153 -8.95 10.04 -3.28
C ASP A 153 -8.41 10.97 -4.38
N LYS A 154 -7.14 10.84 -4.74
CA LYS A 154 -6.41 11.78 -5.63
C LYS A 154 -6.01 11.17 -6.96
N GLY A 155 -5.62 9.89 -6.97
CA GLY A 155 -5.07 9.25 -8.16
C GLY A 155 -3.84 9.99 -8.71
N ILE A 156 -3.64 9.88 -10.02
CA ILE A 156 -2.51 10.46 -10.77
C ILE A 156 -3.00 11.43 -11.86
N ILE A 157 -2.10 12.25 -12.39
CA ILE A 157 -2.39 13.11 -13.53
C ILE A 157 -2.59 12.23 -14.77
N TYR A 158 -3.61 12.55 -15.55
CA TYR A 158 -3.93 11.83 -16.79
C TYR A 158 -2.95 12.17 -17.91
N ASP A 159 -2.34 11.13 -18.47
CA ASP A 159 -1.62 11.21 -19.72
C ASP A 159 -2.42 10.50 -20.82
N LYS A 160 -2.92 11.26 -21.78
CA LYS A 160 -3.72 10.74 -22.90
C LYS A 160 -2.96 9.77 -23.82
N ASN A 161 -1.63 9.82 -23.79
CA ASN A 161 -0.76 8.96 -24.60
C ASN A 161 -0.39 7.65 -23.87
N ASP A 162 -0.78 7.51 -22.61
CA ASP A 162 -0.52 6.28 -21.84
C ASP A 162 -1.56 5.20 -22.21
N GLU A 163 -1.11 4.21 -22.97
CA GLU A 163 -1.98 3.11 -23.43
C GLU A 163 -2.50 2.26 -22.28
N ALA A 164 -1.70 2.05 -21.21
CA ALA A 164 -2.12 1.28 -20.04
C ALA A 164 -3.27 2.00 -19.30
N ILE A 165 -3.15 3.32 -19.09
CA ILE A 165 -4.21 4.12 -18.49
C ILE A 165 -5.48 4.05 -19.33
N ASN A 166 -5.39 4.25 -20.66
CA ASN A 166 -6.54 4.22 -21.56
C ASN A 166 -7.21 2.83 -21.58
N LYS A 167 -6.43 1.76 -21.58
CA LYS A 167 -6.90 0.38 -21.45
C LYS A 167 -7.67 0.16 -20.13
N LEU A 168 -7.12 0.64 -19.03
CA LEU A 168 -7.75 0.50 -17.71
C LEU A 168 -9.05 1.31 -17.58
N ILE A 169 -9.11 2.50 -18.20
CA ILE A 169 -10.35 3.28 -18.29
C ILE A 169 -11.40 2.52 -19.09
N SER A 170 -11.05 1.94 -20.25
CA SER A 170 -11.98 1.15 -21.05
C SER A 170 -12.53 -0.09 -20.34
N LYS A 171 -11.75 -0.67 -19.41
CA LYS A 171 -12.18 -1.77 -18.53
C LYS A 171 -12.97 -1.31 -17.31
N GLN A 172 -13.18 -0.01 -17.17
CA GLN A 172 -13.86 0.59 -16.01
C GLN A 172 -13.15 0.33 -14.68
N LEU A 173 -11.82 0.16 -14.70
CA LEU A 173 -10.98 0.03 -13.50
C LEU A 173 -10.42 1.39 -13.06
N LEU A 174 -10.24 2.31 -14.01
CA LEU A 174 -9.92 3.70 -13.74
C LEU A 174 -11.05 4.62 -14.24
N VAL A 175 -11.18 5.76 -13.60
CA VAL A 175 -12.07 6.84 -14.01
C VAL A 175 -11.27 8.13 -14.19
N LEU A 176 -11.53 8.84 -15.28
CA LEU A 176 -11.00 10.17 -15.53
C LEU A 176 -11.95 11.23 -14.96
N GLU A 177 -11.46 12.02 -14.03
CA GLU A 177 -12.18 13.16 -13.46
C GLU A 177 -11.29 14.41 -13.57
N ASN A 178 -11.74 15.41 -14.30
CA ASN A 178 -10.96 16.60 -14.66
C ASN A 178 -9.68 16.21 -15.41
N ASP A 179 -8.51 16.44 -14.77
CA ASP A 179 -7.18 16.13 -15.31
C ASP A 179 -6.51 14.93 -14.62
N ARG A 180 -7.26 14.18 -13.81
CA ARG A 180 -6.72 13.08 -13.00
C ARG A 180 -7.46 11.78 -13.27
N VAL A 181 -6.71 10.68 -13.13
CA VAL A 181 -7.28 9.33 -13.14
C VAL A 181 -7.10 8.69 -11.78
N ARG A 182 -8.14 8.02 -11.32
CA ARG A 182 -8.13 7.28 -10.06
C ARG A 182 -8.85 5.95 -10.21
N LEU A 183 -8.66 5.06 -9.26
CA LEU A 183 -9.39 3.80 -9.21
C LEU A 183 -10.89 4.06 -9.12
N THR A 184 -11.66 3.32 -9.91
CA THR A 184 -13.12 3.19 -9.69
C THR A 184 -13.37 2.33 -8.46
N TYR A 185 -14.62 2.26 -8.00
CA TYR A 185 -15.01 1.30 -6.97
C TYR A 185 -14.59 -0.13 -7.34
N LYS A 186 -14.90 -0.58 -8.56
CA LYS A 186 -14.43 -1.86 -9.10
C LYS A 186 -12.89 -1.97 -9.13
N GLY A 187 -12.21 -0.89 -9.52
CA GLY A 187 -10.75 -0.84 -9.58
C GLY A 187 -10.06 -1.00 -8.22
N VAL A 188 -10.71 -0.57 -7.13
CA VAL A 188 -10.18 -0.76 -5.77
C VAL A 188 -10.09 -2.25 -5.42
N PHE A 189 -11.10 -3.05 -5.77
CA PHE A 189 -11.09 -4.50 -5.53
C PHE A 189 -10.09 -5.25 -6.42
N LEU A 190 -9.79 -4.71 -7.58
CA LEU A 190 -8.84 -5.26 -8.56
C LEU A 190 -7.55 -4.43 -8.64
N ALA A 191 -7.17 -3.78 -7.53
CA ALA A 191 -6.06 -2.84 -7.53
C ALA A 191 -4.72 -3.49 -7.92
N ASN A 192 -4.48 -4.72 -7.54
CA ASN A 192 -3.27 -5.45 -7.93
C ASN A 192 -3.18 -5.64 -9.45
N ASP A 193 -4.30 -5.97 -10.11
CA ASP A 193 -4.36 -6.11 -11.56
C ASP A 193 -4.10 -4.77 -12.27
N VAL A 194 -4.55 -3.67 -11.66
CA VAL A 194 -4.26 -2.33 -12.15
C VAL A 194 -2.78 -2.00 -12.00
N PHE A 195 -2.18 -2.29 -10.85
CA PHE A 195 -0.78 -1.94 -10.56
C PHE A 195 0.22 -2.70 -11.44
N VAL A 196 -0.06 -3.96 -11.76
CA VAL A 196 0.79 -4.80 -12.63
C VAL A 196 0.92 -4.22 -14.05
N GLU A 197 -0.04 -3.46 -14.55
CA GLU A 197 0.06 -2.82 -15.88
C GLU A 197 1.15 -1.73 -15.95
N PHE A 198 1.73 -1.33 -14.81
CA PHE A 198 2.78 -0.30 -14.71
C PHE A 198 4.16 -0.83 -14.26
N ILE A 199 4.35 -2.14 -14.18
CA ILE A 199 5.62 -2.78 -13.76
C ILE A 199 6.43 -3.29 -14.95
#